data_91e97b8858223137903b354b07b9bbf8
#
_entry.id   91e97b8858223137903b354b07b9bbf8
#
_cell.length_a   1.000
_cell.length_b   1.000
_cell.length_c   1.000
_cell.angle_alpha   90.00
_cell.angle_beta   90.00
_cell.angle_gamma   90.00
#
_symmetry.space_group_name_H-M   'P 1'
#
loop_
_entity.id
_entity.type
_entity.pdbx_description
1 polymer ?
#
loop_
_entity_poly.entity_id
_entity_poly.type
_entity_poly.pdbx_seq_one_letter_code
_entity_poly.pdbx_strand_id
1 'polypeptide(L)'
;LLDRIQRRFFDDVDSPGRRAVDAALGEIMQAHQKIIEKTRMTPAQREDLTHIMRRFLRVPTTLVRYFPLAELDAITPDHAVQRTLECADGSGLSWLQKLGGFIEFLTERCSPEERELYLEAAGRTQTGGIRVEGDAEDDPELPAGTVTLANVQVAMGATRREARARLMRAFNTPFFPDILVCSQVMGEGVDLQRFCRHVIHHDLDW
;
A
#
# COMPACT_ATOMS: atom_id res chain seq x y z
N LEU A 1 8.78 -15.27 13.38
CA LEU A 1 7.99 -14.17 13.95
C LEU A 1 6.80 -13.81 13.08
N LEU A 2 7.01 -13.44 11.82
CA LEU A 2 5.93 -13.07 10.87
C LEU A 2 4.90 -14.18 10.76
N ASP A 3 5.31 -15.43 10.64
CA ASP A 3 4.43 -16.61 10.62
C ASP A 3 3.59 -16.74 11.90
N ARG A 4 4.15 -16.37 13.06
CA ARG A 4 3.40 -16.36 14.31
C ARG A 4 2.32 -15.29 14.33
N ILE A 5 2.62 -14.10 13.83
CA ILE A 5 1.67 -13.00 13.69
C ILE A 5 0.61 -13.39 12.65
N GLN A 6 1.03 -13.92 11.50
CA GLN A 6 0.10 -14.40 10.49
C GLN A 6 -0.90 -15.38 11.08
N ARG A 7 -0.43 -16.45 11.74
CA ARG A 7 -1.29 -17.46 12.37
C ARG A 7 -2.19 -16.87 13.45
N ARG A 8 -1.69 -15.95 14.26
CA ARG A 8 -2.48 -15.38 15.36
C ARG A 8 -3.56 -14.41 14.89
N PHE A 9 -3.30 -13.61 13.87
CA PHE A 9 -4.15 -12.50 13.48
C PHE A 9 -4.95 -12.77 12.20
N PHE A 10 -4.40 -13.53 11.26
CA PHE A 10 -4.91 -13.56 9.88
C PHE A 10 -5.07 -14.97 9.27
N ASP A 11 -4.86 -16.04 10.01
CA ASP A 11 -4.81 -17.41 9.46
C ASP A 11 -6.16 -17.85 8.88
N ASP A 12 -7.25 -17.66 9.63
CA ASP A 12 -8.59 -18.05 9.22
C ASP A 12 -9.35 -16.89 8.58
N VAL A 13 -10.32 -17.23 7.71
CA VAL A 13 -11.23 -16.26 7.07
C VAL A 13 -11.94 -15.38 8.11
N ASP A 14 -12.34 -15.96 9.25
CA ASP A 14 -13.02 -15.29 10.35
C ASP A 14 -12.09 -14.94 11.52
N SER A 15 -10.79 -14.85 11.27
CA SER A 15 -9.83 -14.51 12.33
C SER A 15 -10.10 -13.12 12.93
N PRO A 16 -9.80 -12.92 14.23
CA PRO A 16 -10.05 -11.64 14.89
C PRO A 16 -9.37 -10.46 14.19
N GLY A 17 -8.14 -10.63 13.68
CA GLY A 17 -7.42 -9.58 12.98
C GLY A 17 -8.07 -9.20 11.65
N ARG A 18 -8.63 -10.17 10.91
CA ARG A 18 -9.37 -9.88 9.67
C ARG A 18 -10.63 -9.08 9.97
N ARG A 19 -11.40 -9.46 11.00
CA ARG A 19 -12.58 -8.69 11.43
C ARG A 19 -12.24 -7.28 11.88
N ALA A 20 -11.15 -7.10 12.63
CA ALA A 20 -10.67 -5.78 13.06
C ALA A 20 -10.31 -4.89 11.86
N VAL A 21 -9.61 -5.44 10.86
CA VAL A 21 -9.30 -4.73 9.61
C VAL A 21 -10.57 -4.36 8.86
N ASP A 22 -11.52 -5.27 8.72
CA ASP A 22 -12.77 -5.00 7.99
C ASP A 22 -13.63 -3.95 8.69
N ALA A 23 -13.71 -3.97 10.02
CA ALA A 23 -14.40 -2.94 10.80
C ALA A 23 -13.75 -1.55 10.59
N ALA A 24 -12.43 -1.45 10.72
CA ALA A 24 -11.70 -0.22 10.53
C ALA A 24 -11.84 0.33 9.10
N LEU A 25 -11.81 -0.52 8.09
CA LEU A 25 -12.04 -0.13 6.70
C LEU A 25 -13.48 0.37 6.47
N GLY A 26 -14.46 -0.25 7.10
CA GLY A 26 -15.84 0.22 7.08
C GLY A 26 -15.96 1.65 7.59
N GLU A 27 -15.31 1.98 8.70
CA GLU A 27 -15.28 3.33 9.28
C GLU A 27 -14.59 4.33 8.34
N ILE A 28 -13.44 3.97 7.77
CA ILE A 28 -12.70 4.82 6.83
C ILE A 28 -13.56 5.13 5.60
N MET A 29 -14.17 4.11 4.99
CA MET A 29 -15.00 4.28 3.81
C MET A 29 -16.27 5.10 4.12
N GLN A 30 -16.87 4.91 5.28
CA GLN A 30 -18.02 5.69 5.74
C GLN A 30 -17.64 7.17 5.97
N ALA A 31 -16.50 7.44 6.58
CA ALA A 31 -16.02 8.82 6.79
C ALA A 31 -15.83 9.57 5.46
N HIS A 32 -15.45 8.86 4.39
CA HIS A 32 -15.22 9.43 3.05
C HIS A 32 -16.41 9.24 2.08
N GLN A 33 -17.53 8.70 2.55
CA GLN A 33 -18.67 8.36 1.69
C GLN A 33 -19.15 9.55 0.84
N LYS A 34 -19.29 10.73 1.43
CA LYS A 34 -19.79 11.93 0.73
C LYS A 34 -18.92 12.32 -0.46
N ILE A 35 -17.59 12.25 -0.31
CA ILE A 35 -16.65 12.60 -1.38
C ILE A 35 -16.63 11.52 -2.46
N ILE A 36 -16.69 10.26 -2.07
CA ILE A 36 -16.76 9.11 -2.98
C ILE A 36 -18.02 9.16 -3.85
N GLU A 37 -19.18 9.49 -3.27
CA GLU A 37 -20.45 9.62 -3.99
C GLU A 37 -20.44 10.84 -4.92
N LYS A 38 -19.96 11.99 -4.45
CA LYS A 38 -19.88 13.23 -5.24
C LYS A 38 -19.04 13.05 -6.51
N THR A 39 -18.01 12.24 -6.46
CA THR A 39 -17.07 12.06 -7.57
C THR A 39 -17.46 10.92 -8.51
N ARG A 40 -18.60 10.27 -8.30
CA ARG A 40 -19.12 9.17 -9.12
C ARG A 40 -18.15 8.02 -9.27
N MET A 41 -17.39 7.71 -8.21
CA MET A 41 -16.59 6.49 -8.17
C MET A 41 -17.52 5.28 -8.34
N THR A 42 -17.22 4.42 -9.31
CA THR A 42 -18.06 3.26 -9.60
C THR A 42 -18.06 2.25 -8.44
N PRO A 43 -19.09 1.40 -8.31
CA PRO A 43 -19.07 0.33 -7.30
C PRO A 43 -17.84 -0.56 -7.40
N ALA A 44 -17.40 -0.93 -8.62
CA ALA A 44 -16.21 -1.72 -8.85
C ALA A 44 -14.96 -1.01 -8.33
N GLN A 45 -14.76 0.27 -8.66
CA GLN A 45 -13.62 1.04 -8.16
C GLN A 45 -13.61 1.16 -6.64
N ARG A 46 -14.77 1.23 -5.98
CA ARG A 46 -14.88 1.24 -4.51
C ARG A 46 -14.48 -0.11 -3.91
N GLU A 47 -14.89 -1.18 -4.56
CA GLU A 47 -14.54 -2.53 -4.17
C GLU A 47 -13.04 -2.77 -4.31
N ASP A 48 -12.44 -2.39 -5.45
CA ASP A 48 -11.00 -2.46 -5.70
C ASP A 48 -10.21 -1.68 -4.65
N LEU A 49 -10.61 -0.43 -4.37
CA LEU A 49 -9.98 0.39 -3.34
C LEU A 49 -10.02 -0.27 -1.96
N THR A 50 -11.20 -0.77 -1.57
CA THR A 50 -11.38 -1.47 -0.29
C THR A 50 -10.55 -2.75 -0.25
N HIS A 51 -10.50 -3.51 -1.35
CA HIS A 51 -9.70 -4.72 -1.46
C HIS A 51 -8.20 -4.43 -1.32
N ILE A 52 -7.69 -3.39 -1.99
CA ILE A 52 -6.30 -2.96 -1.90
C ILE A 52 -5.94 -2.60 -0.46
N MET A 53 -6.74 -1.76 0.19
CA MET A 53 -6.50 -1.34 1.59
C MET A 53 -6.57 -2.55 2.54
N ARG A 54 -7.57 -3.42 2.37
CA ARG A 54 -7.72 -4.65 3.16
C ARG A 54 -6.50 -5.54 3.05
N ARG A 55 -6.05 -5.82 1.84
CA ARG A 55 -4.88 -6.65 1.57
C ARG A 55 -3.63 -6.07 2.22
N PHE A 56 -3.42 -4.75 2.12
CA PHE A 56 -2.29 -4.08 2.71
C PHE A 56 -2.28 -4.18 4.24
N LEU A 57 -3.41 -3.92 4.89
CA LEU A 57 -3.51 -3.95 6.36
C LEU A 57 -3.45 -5.37 6.95
N ARG A 58 -3.71 -6.40 6.15
CA ARG A 58 -3.61 -7.81 6.57
C ARG A 58 -2.20 -8.38 6.47
N VAL A 59 -1.23 -7.62 6.00
CA VAL A 59 0.17 -8.08 5.92
C VAL A 59 0.86 -7.92 7.27
N PRO A 60 1.41 -9.01 7.86
CA PRO A 60 2.07 -8.96 9.17
C PRO A 60 3.18 -7.92 9.27
N THR A 61 3.91 -7.67 8.17
CA THR A 61 4.97 -6.66 8.13
C THR A 61 4.46 -5.24 8.35
N THR A 62 3.19 -4.96 8.05
CA THR A 62 2.57 -3.67 8.34
C THR A 62 2.41 -3.48 9.84
N LEU A 63 1.94 -4.50 10.56
CA LEU A 63 1.79 -4.44 12.02
C LEU A 63 3.13 -4.28 12.75
N VAL A 64 4.15 -5.05 12.38
CA VAL A 64 5.46 -5.04 13.08
C VAL A 64 6.21 -3.72 12.96
N ARG A 65 5.83 -2.84 12.05
CA ARG A 65 6.42 -1.50 11.94
C ARG A 65 6.02 -0.59 13.11
N TYR A 66 4.90 -0.88 13.79
CA TYR A 66 4.32 -0.02 14.82
C TYR A 66 4.40 -0.60 16.22
N PHE A 67 4.90 -1.84 16.34
CA PHE A 67 4.98 -2.52 17.63
C PHE A 67 6.36 -3.10 17.89
N PRO A 68 6.89 -2.91 19.12
CA PRO A 68 7.95 -3.75 19.61
C PRO A 68 7.50 -5.23 19.60
N LEU A 69 8.39 -6.11 19.16
CA LEU A 69 8.07 -7.53 19.00
C LEU A 69 7.56 -8.19 20.28
N ALA A 70 8.07 -7.73 21.43
CA ALA A 70 7.66 -8.24 22.73
C ALA A 70 6.20 -7.90 23.10
N GLU A 71 5.65 -6.82 22.57
CA GLU A 71 4.27 -6.39 22.84
C GLU A 71 3.25 -7.15 21.98
N LEU A 72 3.66 -7.67 20.82
CA LEU A 72 2.75 -8.35 19.88
C LEU A 72 2.10 -9.61 20.46
N ASP A 73 2.69 -10.25 21.48
CA ASP A 73 2.12 -11.42 22.15
C ASP A 73 0.98 -11.06 23.10
N ALA A 74 0.98 -9.85 23.65
CA ALA A 74 0.00 -9.40 24.64
C ALA A 74 -1.15 -8.56 24.05
N ILE A 75 -0.96 -7.98 22.86
CA ILE A 75 -1.93 -7.06 22.25
C ILE A 75 -3.11 -7.81 21.62
N THR A 76 -4.30 -7.22 21.71
CA THR A 76 -5.47 -7.73 20.99
C THR A 76 -5.43 -7.32 19.52
N PRO A 77 -6.04 -8.09 18.61
CA PRO A 77 -6.08 -7.75 17.17
C PRO A 77 -6.67 -6.37 16.90
N ASP A 78 -7.77 -6.01 17.56
CA ASP A 78 -8.43 -4.71 17.40
C ASP A 78 -7.47 -3.57 17.78
N HIS A 79 -6.83 -3.68 18.93
CA HIS A 79 -5.87 -2.67 19.38
C HIS A 79 -4.64 -2.59 18.48
N ALA A 80 -4.17 -3.73 17.95
CA ALA A 80 -3.06 -3.75 16.99
C ALA A 80 -3.40 -3.02 15.69
N VAL A 81 -4.59 -3.27 15.12
CA VAL A 81 -5.06 -2.61 13.91
C VAL A 81 -5.29 -1.11 14.16
N GLN A 82 -5.96 -0.75 15.25
CA GLN A 82 -6.22 0.63 15.61
C GLN A 82 -4.90 1.41 15.77
N ARG A 83 -3.97 0.91 16.56
CA ARG A 83 -2.67 1.56 16.75
C ARG A 83 -1.88 1.70 15.45
N THR A 84 -1.91 0.68 14.58
CA THR A 84 -1.28 0.75 13.26
C THR A 84 -1.87 1.87 12.42
N LEU A 85 -3.18 2.09 12.48
CA LEU A 85 -3.85 3.13 11.72
C LEU A 85 -3.59 4.54 12.28
N GLU A 86 -3.53 4.70 13.60
CA GLU A 86 -3.46 6.00 14.28
C GLU A 86 -2.04 6.50 14.52
N CYS A 87 -1.07 5.60 14.71
CA CYS A 87 0.31 6.01 14.97
C CYS A 87 0.96 6.62 13.73
N ALA A 88 1.59 7.78 13.93
CA ALA A 88 2.42 8.40 12.91
C ALA A 88 3.72 7.60 12.70
N ASP A 89 4.11 7.42 11.47
CA ASP A 89 5.39 6.84 11.10
C ASP A 89 6.50 7.89 10.97
N GLY A 90 7.66 7.50 10.46
CA GLY A 90 8.80 8.39 10.24
C GLY A 90 8.52 9.57 9.29
N SER A 91 7.41 9.55 8.54
CA SER A 91 6.95 10.67 7.71
C SER A 91 6.09 11.69 8.49
N GLY A 92 5.75 11.40 9.74
CA GLY A 92 4.86 12.20 10.58
C GLY A 92 3.37 12.05 10.23
N LEU A 93 3.02 11.10 9.37
CA LEU A 93 1.63 10.79 8.99
C LEU A 93 1.21 9.43 9.51
N SER A 94 -0.01 9.35 10.02
CA SER A 94 -0.65 8.07 10.34
C SER A 94 -1.18 7.38 9.07
N TRP A 95 -1.43 6.07 9.16
CA TRP A 95 -2.07 5.35 8.05
C TRP A 95 -3.47 5.87 7.75
N LEU A 96 -4.23 6.28 8.75
CA LEU A 96 -5.53 6.94 8.56
C LEU A 96 -5.40 8.18 7.68
N GLN A 97 -4.41 9.02 7.95
CA GLN A 97 -4.15 10.23 7.14
C GLN A 97 -3.68 9.87 5.72
N LYS A 98 -2.85 8.85 5.57
CA LYS A 98 -2.36 8.39 4.26
C LYS A 98 -3.49 7.81 3.41
N LEU A 99 -4.32 6.95 3.99
CA LEU A 99 -5.45 6.34 3.30
C LEU A 99 -6.51 7.38 2.95
N GLY A 100 -6.84 8.29 3.87
CA GLY A 100 -7.75 9.41 3.61
C GLY A 100 -7.25 10.30 2.48
N GLY A 101 -5.98 10.72 2.54
CA GLY A 101 -5.35 11.51 1.49
C GLY A 101 -5.30 10.79 0.12
N PHE A 102 -5.20 9.47 0.11
CA PHE A 102 -5.27 8.69 -1.12
C PHE A 102 -6.70 8.65 -1.69
N ILE A 103 -7.71 8.48 -0.84
CA ILE A 103 -9.12 8.57 -1.26
C ILE A 103 -9.41 9.95 -1.85
N GLU A 104 -9.03 11.03 -1.17
CA GLU A 104 -9.18 12.40 -1.66
C GLU A 104 -8.48 12.61 -2.99
N PHE A 105 -7.26 12.09 -3.14
CA PHE A 105 -6.54 12.16 -4.40
C PHE A 105 -7.27 11.46 -5.54
N LEU A 106 -7.70 10.23 -5.33
CA LEU A 106 -8.44 9.47 -6.35
C LEU A 106 -9.75 10.16 -6.74
N THR A 107 -10.39 10.84 -5.79
CA THR A 107 -11.68 11.46 -6.00
C THR A 107 -11.60 12.88 -6.55
N GLU A 108 -10.68 13.70 -6.09
CA GLU A 108 -10.61 15.12 -6.42
C GLU A 108 -9.58 15.48 -7.48
N ARG A 109 -8.54 14.65 -7.65
CA ARG A 109 -7.39 14.96 -8.49
C ARG A 109 -7.25 14.06 -9.72
N CYS A 110 -7.89 12.89 -9.73
CA CYS A 110 -7.81 11.96 -10.84
C CYS A 110 -9.04 12.05 -11.74
N SER A 111 -8.82 12.01 -13.06
CA SER A 111 -9.88 11.66 -14.00
C SER A 111 -10.34 10.20 -13.76
N PRO A 112 -11.50 9.79 -14.27
CA PRO A 112 -11.94 8.40 -14.16
C PRO A 112 -10.91 7.39 -14.68
N GLU A 113 -10.24 7.71 -15.79
CA GLU A 113 -9.22 6.88 -16.43
C GLU A 113 -7.94 6.82 -15.58
N GLU A 114 -7.48 7.95 -15.05
CA GLU A 114 -6.32 7.98 -14.15
C GLU A 114 -6.59 7.22 -12.87
N ARG A 115 -7.79 7.32 -12.31
CA ARG A 115 -8.22 6.57 -11.12
C ARG A 115 -8.08 5.07 -11.34
N GLU A 116 -8.55 4.57 -12.49
CA GLU A 116 -8.42 3.17 -12.87
C GLU A 116 -6.95 2.74 -12.90
N LEU A 117 -6.08 3.54 -13.53
CA LEU A 117 -4.65 3.25 -13.60
C LEU A 117 -3.97 3.22 -12.22
N TYR A 118 -4.39 4.07 -11.28
CA TYR A 118 -3.85 4.05 -9.91
C TYR A 118 -4.36 2.83 -9.12
N LEU A 119 -5.63 2.49 -9.24
CA LEU A 119 -6.22 1.30 -8.62
C LEU A 119 -5.57 0.03 -9.18
N GLU A 120 -5.39 -0.05 -10.51
CA GLU A 120 -4.68 -1.16 -11.14
C GLU A 120 -3.24 -1.27 -10.64
N ALA A 121 -2.49 -0.17 -10.60
CA ALA A 121 -1.10 -0.17 -10.11
C ALA A 121 -1.01 -0.63 -8.65
N ALA A 122 -1.88 -0.12 -7.77
CA ALA A 122 -1.92 -0.52 -6.37
C ALA A 122 -2.43 -1.96 -6.20
N GLY A 123 -3.42 -2.39 -7.00
CA GLY A 123 -4.02 -3.71 -6.96
C GLY A 123 -3.06 -4.83 -7.39
N ARG A 124 -2.18 -4.55 -8.35
CA ARG A 124 -1.14 -5.49 -8.83
C ARG A 124 0.12 -5.49 -7.98
N THR A 125 0.21 -4.61 -7.01
CA THR A 125 1.35 -4.51 -6.11
C THR A 125 1.09 -5.37 -4.89
N GLN A 126 1.85 -6.43 -4.72
CA GLN A 126 1.88 -7.20 -3.49
C GLN A 126 3.10 -6.83 -2.68
N THR A 127 2.89 -6.60 -1.39
CA THR A 127 3.99 -6.54 -0.44
C THR A 127 4.41 -7.95 -0.09
N GLY A 128 5.41 -8.45 -0.78
CA GLY A 128 6.04 -9.67 -0.36
C GLY A 128 6.79 -9.43 0.93
N GLY A 129 6.62 -10.31 1.91
CA GLY A 129 7.67 -10.57 2.87
C GLY A 129 8.98 -10.87 2.10
N ILE A 130 10.09 -10.91 2.80
CA ILE A 130 11.37 -11.31 2.22
C ILE A 130 11.14 -12.64 1.51
N ARG A 131 11.16 -12.65 0.18
CA ARG A 131 11.15 -13.90 -0.57
C ARG A 131 12.51 -14.55 -0.35
N VAL A 132 12.50 -15.71 0.26
CA VAL A 132 13.57 -16.68 0.09
C VAL A 132 13.36 -17.32 -1.28
N GLU A 133 14.36 -17.30 -2.16
CA GLU A 133 14.28 -17.94 -3.47
C GLU A 133 13.78 -19.39 -3.30
N GLY A 134 12.63 -19.69 -3.90
CA GLY A 134 12.03 -21.03 -3.88
C GLY A 134 10.51 -21.07 -3.76
N ASP A 135 9.86 -20.08 -3.19
CA ASP A 135 8.41 -20.09 -2.93
C ASP A 135 7.64 -19.25 -3.98
N ALA A 136 7.67 -19.74 -5.22
CA ALA A 136 6.84 -19.20 -6.28
C ALA A 136 5.64 -20.14 -6.51
N GLU A 137 4.86 -20.41 -5.48
CA GLU A 137 3.54 -20.98 -5.68
C GLU A 137 2.52 -19.84 -5.69
N ASP A 138 1.69 -19.84 -6.74
CA ASP A 138 0.63 -18.88 -6.96
C ASP A 138 -0.32 -18.87 -5.76
N ASP A 139 -0.38 -17.75 -5.05
CA ASP A 139 -1.41 -17.53 -4.05
C ASP A 139 -2.75 -17.43 -4.80
N PRO A 140 -3.68 -18.36 -4.61
CA PRO A 140 -4.93 -18.42 -5.36
C PRO A 140 -5.86 -17.23 -5.10
N GLU A 141 -5.61 -16.43 -4.06
CA GLU A 141 -6.37 -15.20 -3.77
C GLU A 141 -5.86 -13.98 -4.55
N LEU A 142 -4.76 -14.11 -5.30
CA LEU A 142 -4.17 -12.98 -6.02
C LEU A 142 -4.66 -12.90 -7.47
N PRO A 143 -4.96 -11.70 -7.97
CA PRO A 143 -5.30 -11.50 -9.37
C PRO A 143 -4.18 -11.98 -10.29
N ALA A 144 -4.53 -12.59 -11.42
CA ALA A 144 -3.56 -13.00 -12.43
C ALA A 144 -2.67 -11.81 -12.84
N GLY A 145 -1.35 -12.02 -12.83
CA GLY A 145 -0.38 -10.98 -13.14
C GLY A 145 0.03 -10.10 -11.96
N THR A 146 -0.30 -10.48 -10.71
CA THR A 146 0.21 -9.82 -9.51
C THR A 146 1.73 -9.97 -9.44
N VAL A 147 2.41 -8.85 -9.24
CA VAL A 147 3.87 -8.79 -9.11
C VAL A 147 4.23 -8.49 -7.66
N THR A 148 5.01 -9.36 -7.04
CA THR A 148 5.59 -9.05 -5.73
C THR A 148 6.64 -7.97 -5.91
N LEU A 149 6.40 -6.78 -5.34
CA LEU A 149 7.38 -5.71 -5.30
C LEU A 149 8.15 -5.79 -3.98
N ALA A 150 9.47 -5.79 -4.08
CA ALA A 150 10.30 -5.51 -2.92
C ALA A 150 10.04 -4.06 -2.45
N ASN A 151 10.28 -3.77 -1.17
CA ASN A 151 10.15 -2.41 -0.62
C ASN A 151 11.05 -1.39 -1.33
N VAL A 152 12.08 -1.88 -2.00
CA VAL A 152 13.01 -1.09 -2.81
C VAL A 152 12.85 -1.49 -4.27
N GLN A 153 12.60 -0.52 -5.12
CA GLN A 153 12.49 -0.71 -6.56
C GLN A 153 13.51 0.15 -7.29
N VAL A 154 13.92 -0.32 -8.46
CA VAL A 154 14.92 0.37 -9.29
C VAL A 154 14.29 0.70 -10.64
N ALA A 155 14.39 1.97 -11.04
CA ALA A 155 13.97 2.46 -12.35
C ALA A 155 15.19 3.02 -13.10
N MET A 156 15.63 2.30 -14.12
CA MET A 156 16.78 2.67 -14.96
C MET A 156 16.33 3.01 -16.40
N GLY A 157 17.26 3.54 -17.20
CA GLY A 157 17.02 3.80 -18.61
C GLY A 157 16.60 2.57 -19.41
N ALA A 158 17.11 1.39 -19.04
CA ALA A 158 16.73 0.10 -19.63
C ALA A 158 15.33 -0.39 -19.22
N THR A 159 14.71 0.19 -18.20
CA THR A 159 13.36 -0.19 -17.74
C THR A 159 12.34 0.19 -18.83
N ARG A 160 11.52 -0.78 -19.27
CA ARG A 160 10.47 -0.54 -20.27
C ARG A 160 9.56 0.60 -19.85
N ARG A 161 9.15 1.45 -20.79
CA ARG A 161 8.34 2.65 -20.52
C ARG A 161 7.07 2.34 -19.71
N GLU A 162 6.37 1.27 -20.04
CA GLU A 162 5.14 0.85 -19.34
C GLU A 162 5.40 0.40 -17.91
N ALA A 163 6.46 -0.40 -17.71
CA ALA A 163 6.87 -0.85 -16.37
C ALA A 163 7.29 0.34 -15.50
N ARG A 164 8.01 1.31 -16.09
CA ARG A 164 8.39 2.55 -15.42
C ARG A 164 7.17 3.38 -15.03
N ALA A 165 6.21 3.57 -15.96
CA ALA A 165 4.98 4.31 -15.67
C ALA A 165 4.16 3.67 -14.55
N ARG A 166 4.07 2.33 -14.54
CA ARG A 166 3.38 1.59 -13.46
C ARG A 166 4.10 1.75 -12.12
N LEU A 167 5.43 1.64 -12.12
CA LEU A 167 6.24 1.80 -10.91
C LEU A 167 6.10 3.21 -10.32
N MET A 168 6.07 4.23 -11.16
CA MET A 168 5.83 5.62 -10.74
C MET A 168 4.46 5.80 -10.10
N ARG A 169 3.42 5.22 -10.70
CA ARG A 169 2.08 5.27 -10.11
C ARG A 169 2.05 4.54 -8.76
N ALA A 170 2.65 3.35 -8.67
CA ALA A 170 2.72 2.60 -7.42
C ALA A 170 3.46 3.39 -6.33
N PHE A 171 4.57 4.04 -6.64
CA PHE A 171 5.32 4.89 -5.72
C PHE A 171 4.52 6.13 -5.27
N ASN A 172 3.61 6.63 -6.11
CA ASN A 172 2.68 7.72 -5.78
C ASN A 172 1.41 7.25 -5.06
N THR A 173 1.43 6.06 -4.48
CA THR A 173 0.40 5.56 -3.56
C THR A 173 0.97 5.45 -2.15
N PRO A 174 0.13 5.37 -1.09
CA PRO A 174 0.64 5.18 0.26
C PRO A 174 1.14 3.76 0.53
N PHE A 175 1.07 2.87 -0.45
CA PHE A 175 1.36 1.45 -0.25
C PHE A 175 2.84 1.13 -0.48
N PHE A 176 3.23 0.76 -1.70
CA PHE A 176 4.60 0.35 -2.02
C PHE A 176 4.97 0.75 -3.46
N PRO A 177 6.26 0.91 -3.73
CA PRO A 177 7.44 0.71 -2.88
C PRO A 177 7.70 1.88 -1.92
N ASP A 178 8.40 1.61 -0.81
CA ASP A 178 8.83 2.66 0.13
C ASP A 178 10.05 3.45 -0.40
N ILE A 179 10.89 2.79 -1.18
CA ILE A 179 12.13 3.36 -1.73
C ILE A 179 12.17 3.14 -3.25
N LEU A 180 12.37 4.23 -3.98
CA LEU A 180 12.59 4.19 -5.41
C LEU A 180 14.00 4.70 -5.74
N VAL A 181 14.83 3.82 -6.29
CA VAL A 181 16.16 4.16 -6.81
C VAL A 181 16.04 4.48 -8.29
N CYS A 182 16.42 5.67 -8.70
CA CYS A 182 16.29 6.15 -10.07
C CYS A 182 17.62 6.56 -10.66
N SER A 183 17.82 6.28 -11.95
CA SER A 183 18.87 6.93 -12.73
C SER A 183 18.37 8.29 -13.23
N GLN A 184 19.25 9.08 -13.86
CA GLN A 184 18.94 10.40 -14.44
C GLN A 184 17.72 10.43 -15.38
N VAL A 185 17.33 9.29 -15.95
CA VAL A 185 16.12 9.16 -16.81
C VAL A 185 14.83 9.58 -16.08
N MET A 186 14.83 9.61 -14.77
CA MET A 186 13.71 10.05 -13.93
C MET A 186 13.89 11.49 -13.41
N GLY A 187 14.92 12.21 -13.85
CA GLY A 187 15.26 13.53 -13.33
C GLY A 187 14.37 14.66 -13.83
N GLU A 188 13.66 14.47 -14.94
CA GLU A 188 12.82 15.52 -15.52
C GLU A 188 11.40 15.06 -15.80
N GLY A 189 10.42 15.89 -15.46
CA GLY A 189 9.02 15.71 -15.81
C GLY A 189 8.28 14.61 -15.07
N VAL A 190 8.83 14.12 -13.95
CA VAL A 190 8.22 13.07 -13.15
C VAL A 190 7.73 13.63 -11.84
N ASP A 191 6.42 13.58 -11.62
CA ASP A 191 5.82 13.93 -10.32
C ASP A 191 5.87 12.73 -9.38
N LEU A 192 6.82 12.74 -8.43
CA LEU A 192 6.97 11.74 -7.36
C LEU A 192 6.69 12.32 -5.97
N GLN A 193 6.15 13.55 -5.89
CA GLN A 193 6.10 14.34 -4.66
C GLN A 193 4.99 13.91 -3.70
N ARG A 194 4.04 13.09 -4.14
CA ARG A 194 2.81 12.85 -3.36
C ARG A 194 3.06 12.20 -2.01
N PHE A 195 3.83 11.12 -1.98
CA PHE A 195 4.20 10.39 -0.76
C PHE A 195 5.72 10.38 -0.52
N CYS A 196 6.52 10.87 -1.46
CA CYS A 196 7.95 11.01 -1.31
C CYS A 196 8.27 12.12 -0.29
N ARG A 197 9.02 11.80 0.75
CA ARG A 197 9.43 12.73 1.80
C ARG A 197 10.92 13.06 1.75
N HIS A 198 11.70 12.16 1.21
CA HIS A 198 13.16 12.31 1.17
C HIS A 198 13.67 12.01 -0.23
N VAL A 199 14.50 12.91 -0.73
CA VAL A 199 15.26 12.74 -1.98
C VAL A 199 16.74 12.74 -1.63
N ILE A 200 17.44 11.68 -2.03
CA ILE A 200 18.88 11.53 -1.80
C ILE A 200 19.56 11.48 -3.16
N HIS A 201 20.43 12.45 -3.42
CA HIS A 201 21.28 12.42 -4.59
C HIS A 201 22.57 11.69 -4.26
N HIS A 202 22.86 10.60 -5.01
CA HIS A 202 24.05 9.79 -4.76
C HIS A 202 25.25 10.29 -5.56
N ASP A 203 25.08 10.51 -6.87
CA ASP A 203 26.12 11.07 -7.74
C ASP A 203 25.52 12.24 -8.50
N LEU A 204 26.10 13.42 -8.31
CA LEU A 204 25.82 14.62 -9.09
C LEU A 204 26.94 14.77 -10.09
N ASP A 205 26.75 14.28 -11.31
CA ASP A 205 27.59 14.67 -12.44
C ASP A 205 27.25 16.13 -12.81
N TRP A 206 28.21 16.98 -12.65
CA TRP A 206 28.14 18.41 -13.02
C TRP A 206 28.54 18.62 -14.46
#